data_9210638926e12593c7a497ad94c40a4d
#
_entry.id   9210638926e12593c7a497ad94c40a4d
#
_cell.length_a   1.000
_cell.length_b   1.000
_cell.length_c   1.000
_cell.angle_alpha   90.00
_cell.angle_beta   90.00
_cell.angle_gamma   90.00
#
_symmetry.space_group_name_H-M   'P 1'
#
loop_
_entity.id
_entity.type
_entity.pdbx_description
1 polymer ?
#
loop_
_entity_poly.entity_id
_entity_poly.type
_entity_poly.pdbx_seq_one_letter_code
_entity_poly.pdbx_strand_id
1 'polypeptide(L)'
;MNSRKFCRQRFGAAGLAVLLLAIVLLLCQAHPAVQTEPAAAAGPRSVAVCGTPFGVKMFSDGALVVAFADRYSASGRENPAKEAGLRLGDLIISAAGRPVHSNDDLSAALQTGQGSAVTILYRRGGHEYTAQLTPWADASGVYKAGLWVRDSSAGIGTLTFVDPVAGTFAGLGHPISDVDTGADFTLLSGEIVPVTVTGVRSASPGTAGELRGEFLSDILGIVTGNDATGLYGRWTAPAQSVGTMLPIAAPGEVHTGDAELWTTLSGRTAQHYTVRIERVGSGGQEANRDLTLRITDPALLSTTGGIVQGMSGSPLVQDGKLVGAVTHVLVGTPAKGYGIFADTMLKMAETYNQ
;
A
#
# COMPACT_ATOMS: atom_id res chain seq x y z
N MET A 1 50.30 -86.88 -34.36
CA MET A 1 51.50 -85.99 -34.45
C MET A 1 50.96 -84.59 -34.32
N ASN A 2 51.49 -83.85 -33.35
CA ASN A 2 51.36 -82.49 -33.04
C ASN A 2 49.94 -81.84 -32.80
N SER A 3 49.50 -81.87 -31.58
CA SER A 3 48.43 -81.08 -31.02
C SER A 3 48.96 -79.69 -30.61
N ARG A 4 48.39 -78.64 -31.17
CA ARG A 4 48.61 -77.29 -30.70
C ARG A 4 47.50 -76.93 -29.65
N LYS A 5 47.93 -76.77 -28.40
CA LYS A 5 47.03 -76.32 -27.31
C LYS A 5 46.84 -74.78 -27.44
N PHE A 6 45.57 -74.36 -27.62
CA PHE A 6 45.18 -72.97 -27.57
C PHE A 6 44.99 -72.57 -26.10
N CYS A 7 45.83 -71.71 -25.58
CA CYS A 7 45.71 -71.11 -24.23
C CYS A 7 44.66 -69.97 -24.35
N ARG A 8 43.45 -70.19 -23.81
CA ARG A 8 42.43 -69.13 -23.61
C ARG A 8 42.77 -68.38 -22.32
N GLN A 9 43.35 -67.17 -22.43
CA GLN A 9 43.47 -66.29 -21.30
C GLN A 9 42.08 -65.77 -20.89
N ARG A 10 41.63 -66.19 -19.69
CA ARG A 10 40.45 -65.66 -19.06
C ARG A 10 40.82 -64.30 -18.48
N PHE A 11 40.41 -63.17 -19.15
CA PHE A 11 40.36 -61.90 -18.49
C PHE A 11 39.24 -61.95 -17.48
N GLY A 12 39.61 -61.94 -16.20
CA GLY A 12 38.67 -62.11 -15.10
C GLY A 12 37.79 -60.84 -14.93
N ALA A 13 36.58 -61.07 -14.47
CA ALA A 13 35.60 -60.05 -14.13
C ALA A 13 36.11 -58.91 -13.22
N ALA A 14 37.23 -59.16 -12.50
CA ALA A 14 37.91 -58.19 -11.67
C ALA A 14 38.55 -57.01 -12.49
N GLY A 15 39.05 -57.27 -13.71
CA GLY A 15 39.63 -56.22 -14.55
C GLY A 15 38.61 -55.24 -15.10
N LEU A 16 37.42 -55.75 -15.41
CA LEU A 16 36.32 -54.90 -15.92
C LEU A 16 35.73 -54.01 -14.79
N ALA A 17 35.66 -54.52 -13.55
CA ALA A 17 35.18 -53.76 -12.40
C ALA A 17 36.14 -52.62 -12.02
N VAL A 18 37.44 -52.84 -12.11
CA VAL A 18 38.45 -51.81 -11.83
C VAL A 18 38.42 -50.71 -12.90
N LEU A 19 38.24 -51.06 -14.18
CA LEU A 19 38.13 -50.12 -15.28
C LEU A 19 36.86 -49.26 -15.16
N LEU A 20 35.70 -49.83 -14.79
CA LEU A 20 34.44 -49.11 -14.54
C LEU A 20 34.58 -48.18 -13.33
N LEU A 21 35.22 -48.62 -12.25
CA LEU A 21 35.43 -47.76 -11.08
C LEU A 21 36.35 -46.57 -11.40
N ALA A 22 37.39 -46.78 -12.22
CA ALA A 22 38.27 -45.69 -12.67
C ALA A 22 37.54 -44.67 -13.56
N ILE A 23 36.66 -45.12 -14.46
CA ILE A 23 35.83 -44.26 -15.31
C ILE A 23 34.83 -43.45 -14.47
N VAL A 24 34.22 -44.02 -13.45
CA VAL A 24 33.30 -43.33 -12.54
C VAL A 24 34.05 -42.27 -11.71
N LEU A 25 35.26 -42.58 -11.22
CA LEU A 25 36.11 -41.64 -10.50
C LEU A 25 36.60 -40.49 -11.41
N LEU A 26 36.92 -40.75 -12.69
CA LEU A 26 37.26 -39.69 -13.66
C LEU A 26 36.06 -38.83 -14.01
N LEU A 27 34.90 -39.36 -14.12
CA LEU A 27 33.65 -38.61 -14.38
C LEU A 27 33.23 -37.76 -13.18
N CYS A 28 33.51 -38.19 -11.95
CA CYS A 28 33.26 -37.38 -10.73
C CYS A 28 34.23 -36.19 -10.58
N GLN A 29 35.42 -36.23 -11.21
CA GLN A 29 36.41 -35.12 -11.18
C GLN A 29 36.15 -34.08 -12.29
N ALA A 30 35.30 -34.37 -13.24
CA ALA A 30 34.99 -33.48 -14.38
C ALA A 30 33.73 -32.60 -14.17
N HIS A 31 33.22 -32.49 -12.93
CA HIS A 31 32.23 -31.46 -12.66
C HIS A 31 33.02 -30.15 -12.46
N PRO A 32 32.89 -29.17 -13.35
CA PRO A 32 33.37 -27.83 -13.02
C PRO A 32 32.61 -27.43 -11.77
N ALA A 33 33.35 -27.12 -10.69
CA ALA A 33 32.76 -26.45 -9.55
C ALA A 33 32.06 -25.22 -10.11
N VAL A 34 30.72 -25.20 -10.06
CA VAL A 34 29.97 -23.99 -10.27
C VAL A 34 30.46 -23.06 -9.18
N GLN A 35 31.42 -22.22 -9.54
CA GLN A 35 31.76 -21.07 -8.73
C GLN A 35 30.47 -20.24 -8.74
N THR A 36 29.65 -20.38 -7.68
CA THR A 36 28.71 -19.33 -7.31
C THR A 36 29.59 -18.12 -7.04
N GLU A 37 29.73 -17.23 -8.04
CA GLU A 37 30.21 -15.90 -7.76
C GLU A 37 29.44 -15.42 -6.54
N PRO A 38 30.12 -14.94 -5.47
CA PRO A 38 29.42 -14.31 -4.38
C PRO A 38 28.60 -13.21 -5.06
N ALA A 39 27.26 -13.26 -4.92
CA ALA A 39 26.39 -12.21 -5.40
C ALA A 39 27.06 -10.91 -4.94
N ALA A 40 27.55 -10.13 -5.90
CA ALA A 40 28.20 -8.86 -5.61
C ALA A 40 27.20 -8.17 -4.68
N ALA A 41 27.64 -7.78 -3.48
CA ALA A 41 26.79 -7.11 -2.53
C ALA A 41 26.23 -5.92 -3.28
N ALA A 42 24.95 -6.02 -3.67
CA ALA A 42 24.31 -4.98 -4.45
C ALA A 42 24.47 -3.71 -3.63
N GLY A 43 25.15 -2.72 -4.18
CA GLY A 43 25.36 -1.45 -3.51
C GLY A 43 24.00 -0.90 -3.05
N PRO A 44 23.97 0.08 -2.14
CA PRO A 44 22.72 0.61 -1.61
C PRO A 44 21.82 0.99 -2.77
N ARG A 45 20.58 0.43 -2.79
CA ARG A 45 19.63 0.69 -3.87
C ARG A 45 19.26 2.15 -3.87
N SER A 46 19.34 2.80 -5.03
CA SER A 46 18.98 4.21 -5.20
C SER A 46 17.62 4.33 -5.87
N VAL A 47 16.84 5.28 -5.40
CA VAL A 47 15.49 5.61 -5.89
C VAL A 47 15.37 7.11 -6.16
N ALA A 48 14.42 7.50 -6.98
CA ALA A 48 14.09 8.91 -7.19
C ALA A 48 13.21 9.41 -6.03
N VAL A 49 13.80 10.17 -5.11
CA VAL A 49 13.12 10.78 -3.96
C VAL A 49 12.31 11.97 -4.43
N CYS A 50 11.03 12.04 -4.05
CA CYS A 50 10.06 12.97 -4.64
C CYS A 50 9.64 14.11 -3.72
N GLY A 51 8.78 13.88 -2.74
CA GLY A 51 8.17 14.95 -1.91
C GLY A 51 7.06 15.74 -2.63
N THR A 52 6.64 15.31 -3.81
CA THR A 52 5.59 15.94 -4.61
C THR A 52 4.21 15.43 -4.20
N PRO A 53 3.16 16.28 -4.24
CA PRO A 53 1.81 15.85 -3.92
C PRO A 53 1.24 14.98 -5.04
N PHE A 54 0.48 13.98 -4.66
CA PHE A 54 -0.33 13.20 -5.58
C PHE A 54 -1.75 13.04 -5.05
N GLY A 55 -2.70 12.94 -5.97
CA GLY A 55 -4.06 12.51 -5.70
C GLY A 55 -4.18 11.01 -5.91
N VAL A 56 -4.81 10.34 -4.97
CA VAL A 56 -5.17 8.93 -5.14
C VAL A 56 -6.66 8.84 -5.38
N LYS A 57 -7.06 7.99 -6.34
CA LYS A 57 -8.45 7.59 -6.58
C LYS A 57 -8.48 6.07 -6.49
N MET A 58 -9.24 5.54 -5.55
CA MET A 58 -9.38 4.11 -5.33
C MET A 58 -10.84 3.68 -5.43
N PHE A 59 -11.06 2.50 -5.98
CA PHE A 59 -12.35 1.82 -6.03
C PHE A 59 -12.28 0.56 -5.18
N SER A 60 -13.31 0.36 -4.36
CA SER A 60 -13.42 -0.78 -3.47
C SER A 60 -13.90 -2.04 -4.19
N ASP A 61 -13.45 -3.21 -3.72
CA ASP A 61 -13.99 -4.51 -4.13
C ASP A 61 -15.32 -4.82 -3.43
N GLY A 62 -16.23 -3.85 -3.45
CA GLY A 62 -17.55 -3.94 -2.84
C GLY A 62 -18.09 -2.58 -2.39
N ALA A 63 -19.30 -2.58 -1.87
CA ALA A 63 -19.96 -1.41 -1.31
C ALA A 63 -19.85 -1.41 0.22
N LEU A 64 -18.99 -0.54 0.78
CA LEU A 64 -18.72 -0.41 2.22
C LEU A 64 -19.87 0.30 2.92
N VAL A 65 -20.48 -0.29 3.93
CA VAL A 65 -21.55 0.30 4.75
C VAL A 65 -20.96 1.38 5.66
N VAL A 66 -21.28 2.64 5.41
CA VAL A 66 -20.73 3.80 6.14
C VAL A 66 -21.76 4.51 7.02
N ALA A 67 -23.06 4.37 6.74
CA ALA A 67 -24.12 4.91 7.58
C ALA A 67 -25.45 4.18 7.38
N PHE A 68 -26.40 4.40 8.29
CA PHE A 68 -27.78 3.92 8.16
C PHE A 68 -28.76 5.08 7.98
N ALA A 69 -29.72 4.91 7.06
CA ALA A 69 -30.82 5.83 6.81
C ALA A 69 -32.12 5.17 7.28
N ASP A 70 -32.61 5.55 8.46
CA ASP A 70 -33.84 5.00 9.00
C ASP A 70 -35.07 5.64 8.35
N ARG A 71 -36.13 4.84 8.16
CA ARG A 71 -37.45 5.32 7.79
C ARG A 71 -38.31 5.39 9.06
N TYR A 72 -39.17 6.40 9.11
CA TYR A 72 -40.21 6.51 10.13
C TYR A 72 -41.56 6.14 9.50
N SER A 73 -42.24 5.14 10.07
CA SER A 73 -43.56 4.68 9.68
C SER A 73 -44.51 4.77 10.86
N ALA A 74 -45.79 4.41 10.65
CA ALA A 74 -46.75 4.31 11.76
C ALA A 74 -46.37 3.24 12.82
N SER A 75 -45.60 2.25 12.43
CA SER A 75 -45.06 1.21 13.32
C SER A 75 -43.77 1.63 14.05
N GLY A 76 -43.22 2.81 13.74
CA GLY A 76 -42.01 3.31 14.38
C GLY A 76 -40.85 3.50 13.43
N ARG A 77 -39.63 3.39 13.98
CA ARG A 77 -38.38 3.49 13.23
C ARG A 77 -38.01 2.15 12.64
N GLU A 78 -37.82 2.09 11.33
CA GLU A 78 -37.53 0.87 10.57
C GLU A 78 -36.23 1.03 9.78
N ASN A 79 -35.45 -0.05 9.69
CA ASN A 79 -34.26 -0.08 8.87
C ASN A 79 -33.95 -1.52 8.41
N PRO A 80 -34.23 -1.88 7.15
CA PRO A 80 -34.03 -3.23 6.63
C PRO A 80 -32.61 -3.76 6.77
N ALA A 81 -31.61 -2.90 6.58
CA ALA A 81 -30.21 -3.33 6.68
C ALA A 81 -29.84 -3.69 8.13
N LYS A 82 -30.31 -2.89 9.12
CA LYS A 82 -30.12 -3.21 10.55
C LYS A 82 -30.87 -4.47 10.96
N GLU A 83 -32.11 -4.62 10.50
CA GLU A 83 -32.94 -5.80 10.75
C GLU A 83 -32.32 -7.07 10.15
N ALA A 84 -31.68 -6.95 8.97
CA ALA A 84 -30.89 -8.01 8.36
C ALA A 84 -29.54 -8.30 9.07
N GLY A 85 -29.17 -7.50 10.09
CA GLY A 85 -27.94 -7.69 10.86
C GLY A 85 -26.67 -7.08 10.26
N LEU A 86 -26.80 -6.22 9.26
CA LEU A 86 -25.69 -5.44 8.71
C LEU A 86 -25.21 -4.39 9.71
N ARG A 87 -23.92 -4.07 9.65
CA ARG A 87 -23.23 -3.14 10.55
C ARG A 87 -22.36 -2.17 9.76
N LEU A 88 -21.99 -1.06 10.39
CA LEU A 88 -20.96 -0.17 9.84
C LEU A 88 -19.66 -0.94 9.65
N GLY A 89 -18.98 -0.72 8.53
CA GLY A 89 -17.76 -1.42 8.16
C GLY A 89 -17.98 -2.76 7.45
N ASP A 90 -19.22 -3.21 7.25
CA ASP A 90 -19.48 -4.36 6.39
C ASP A 90 -19.23 -4.01 4.92
N LEU A 91 -18.49 -4.85 4.21
CA LEU A 91 -18.26 -4.71 2.78
C LEU A 91 -19.22 -5.63 2.02
N ILE A 92 -20.23 -5.08 1.37
CA ILE A 92 -21.19 -5.83 0.56
C ILE A 92 -20.52 -6.19 -0.77
N ILE A 93 -20.37 -7.48 -1.04
CA ILE A 93 -19.69 -8.01 -2.24
C ILE A 93 -20.63 -8.69 -3.24
N SER A 94 -21.86 -9.04 -2.81
CA SER A 94 -22.89 -9.56 -3.71
C SER A 94 -24.29 -9.27 -3.17
N ALA A 95 -25.24 -9.04 -4.07
CA ALA A 95 -26.65 -8.88 -3.77
C ALA A 95 -27.48 -9.56 -4.86
N ALA A 96 -28.53 -10.32 -4.48
CA ALA A 96 -29.36 -11.10 -5.40
C ALA A 96 -28.54 -12.04 -6.32
N GLY A 97 -27.43 -12.59 -5.82
CA GLY A 97 -26.53 -13.46 -6.59
C GLY A 97 -25.67 -12.74 -7.63
N ARG A 98 -25.65 -11.40 -7.65
CA ARG A 98 -24.82 -10.59 -8.56
C ARG A 98 -23.66 -9.96 -7.79
N PRO A 99 -22.44 -9.86 -8.36
CA PRO A 99 -21.35 -9.10 -7.78
C PRO A 99 -21.76 -7.63 -7.55
N VAL A 100 -21.26 -7.05 -6.48
CA VAL A 100 -21.44 -5.62 -6.14
C VAL A 100 -20.06 -5.01 -6.01
N HIS A 101 -19.72 -4.10 -6.93
CA HIS A 101 -18.48 -3.31 -6.91
C HIS A 101 -18.76 -1.81 -6.73
N SER A 102 -20.02 -1.42 -6.83
CA SER A 102 -20.44 -0.02 -6.75
C SER A 102 -21.78 0.13 -6.02
N ASN A 103 -22.09 1.38 -5.63
CA ASN A 103 -23.42 1.75 -5.14
C ASN A 103 -24.52 1.46 -6.20
N ASP A 104 -24.20 1.68 -7.47
CA ASP A 104 -25.15 1.43 -8.56
C ASP A 104 -25.46 -0.05 -8.73
N ASP A 105 -24.45 -0.94 -8.58
CA ASP A 105 -24.66 -2.40 -8.61
C ASP A 105 -25.58 -2.84 -7.48
N LEU A 106 -25.31 -2.35 -6.26
CA LEU A 106 -26.16 -2.65 -5.11
C LEU A 106 -27.59 -2.14 -5.33
N SER A 107 -27.74 -0.91 -5.79
CA SER A 107 -29.04 -0.32 -6.09
C SER A 107 -29.80 -1.15 -7.14
N ALA A 108 -29.14 -1.51 -8.24
CA ALA A 108 -29.74 -2.34 -9.30
C ALA A 108 -30.15 -3.73 -8.77
N ALA A 109 -29.32 -4.36 -7.93
CA ALA A 109 -29.63 -5.66 -7.34
C ALA A 109 -30.86 -5.61 -6.43
N LEU A 110 -31.03 -4.55 -5.62
CA LEU A 110 -32.19 -4.36 -4.76
C LEU A 110 -33.50 -4.22 -5.55
N GLN A 111 -33.45 -3.62 -6.75
CA GLN A 111 -34.65 -3.49 -7.60
C GLN A 111 -35.14 -4.86 -8.12
N THR A 112 -34.26 -5.86 -8.30
CA THR A 112 -34.62 -7.18 -8.82
C THR A 112 -35.58 -7.94 -7.92
N GLY A 113 -35.53 -7.72 -6.62
CA GLY A 113 -36.37 -8.37 -5.62
C GLY A 113 -37.80 -7.87 -5.57
N GLN A 114 -38.09 -6.70 -6.19
CA GLN A 114 -39.43 -6.06 -6.20
C GLN A 114 -40.10 -6.00 -4.81
N GLY A 115 -39.29 -5.72 -3.77
CA GLY A 115 -39.73 -5.70 -2.38
C GLY A 115 -39.68 -7.04 -1.64
N SER A 116 -39.34 -8.13 -2.31
CA SER A 116 -39.04 -9.41 -1.69
C SER A 116 -37.66 -9.42 -1.05
N ALA A 117 -37.42 -10.37 -0.15
CA ALA A 117 -36.11 -10.54 0.49
C ALA A 117 -35.01 -10.82 -0.54
N VAL A 118 -33.93 -10.07 -0.45
CA VAL A 118 -32.73 -10.18 -1.28
C VAL A 118 -31.60 -10.74 -0.43
N THR A 119 -30.92 -11.78 -0.94
CA THR A 119 -29.74 -12.32 -0.29
C THR A 119 -28.56 -11.38 -0.50
N ILE A 120 -27.96 -10.92 0.60
CA ILE A 120 -26.76 -10.09 0.63
C ILE A 120 -25.59 -10.94 1.12
N LEU A 121 -24.49 -10.99 0.36
CA LEU A 121 -23.20 -11.54 0.79
C LEU A 121 -22.28 -10.36 1.16
N TYR A 122 -21.70 -10.40 2.33
CA TYR A 122 -20.81 -9.33 2.82
C TYR A 122 -19.64 -9.88 3.62
N ARG A 123 -18.53 -9.11 3.67
CA ARG A 123 -17.36 -9.39 4.51
C ARG A 123 -17.39 -8.53 5.77
N ARG A 124 -17.02 -9.14 6.89
CA ARG A 124 -16.85 -8.48 8.20
C ARG A 124 -15.65 -9.10 8.91
N GLY A 125 -14.63 -8.30 9.24
CA GLY A 125 -13.44 -8.81 9.92
C GLY A 125 -12.73 -9.92 9.14
N GLY A 126 -12.70 -9.87 7.81
CA GLY A 126 -12.07 -10.86 6.94
C GLY A 126 -12.89 -12.13 6.66
N HIS A 127 -14.08 -12.28 7.27
CA HIS A 127 -14.97 -13.42 7.08
C HIS A 127 -16.19 -13.06 6.25
N GLU A 128 -16.70 -14.00 5.46
CA GLU A 128 -17.91 -13.83 4.65
C GLU A 128 -19.15 -14.29 5.41
N TYR A 129 -20.22 -13.52 5.26
CA TYR A 129 -21.53 -13.75 5.88
C TYR A 129 -22.64 -13.52 4.87
N THR A 130 -23.79 -14.11 5.12
CA THR A 130 -25.01 -13.87 4.35
C THR A 130 -26.11 -13.30 5.22
N ALA A 131 -26.92 -12.40 4.65
CA ALA A 131 -28.10 -11.85 5.28
C ALA A 131 -29.28 -11.85 4.28
N GLN A 132 -30.50 -11.91 4.81
CA GLN A 132 -31.73 -11.71 4.03
C GLN A 132 -32.22 -10.29 4.32
N LEU A 133 -32.23 -9.43 3.31
CA LEU A 133 -32.63 -8.03 3.41
C LEU A 133 -33.91 -7.83 2.62
N THR A 134 -34.96 -7.35 3.28
CA THR A 134 -36.23 -6.99 2.62
C THR A 134 -36.28 -5.49 2.43
N PRO A 135 -36.03 -4.97 1.20
CA PRO A 135 -36.00 -3.54 0.96
C PRO A 135 -37.41 -2.94 1.01
N TRP A 136 -37.52 -1.66 1.36
CA TRP A 136 -38.80 -0.93 1.19
C TRP A 136 -38.78 -0.06 -0.07
N ALA A 137 -39.95 0.19 -0.67
CA ALA A 137 -40.07 1.18 -1.72
C ALA A 137 -40.15 2.60 -1.14
N ASP A 138 -39.40 3.54 -1.67
CA ASP A 138 -39.54 4.97 -1.38
C ASP A 138 -40.77 5.56 -2.14
N ALA A 139 -41.02 6.86 -1.97
CA ALA A 139 -42.19 7.54 -2.61
C ALA A 139 -42.15 7.52 -4.13
N SER A 140 -41.01 7.29 -4.74
CA SER A 140 -40.83 7.15 -6.20
C SER A 140 -40.92 5.70 -6.68
N GLY A 141 -41.11 4.73 -5.77
CA GLY A 141 -41.17 3.31 -6.07
C GLY A 141 -39.80 2.64 -6.15
N VAL A 142 -38.71 3.34 -5.75
CA VAL A 142 -37.36 2.80 -5.73
C VAL A 142 -37.11 2.03 -4.44
N TYR A 143 -36.66 0.79 -4.55
CA TYR A 143 -36.37 -0.07 -3.41
C TYR A 143 -35.08 0.33 -2.72
N LYS A 144 -35.12 0.55 -1.40
CA LYS A 144 -34.03 1.01 -0.55
C LYS A 144 -33.73 0.01 0.57
N ALA A 145 -32.45 -0.14 0.89
CA ALA A 145 -31.99 -0.97 1.99
C ALA A 145 -31.91 -0.23 3.35
N GLY A 146 -32.01 1.11 3.33
CA GLY A 146 -31.85 1.92 4.53
C GLY A 146 -30.41 2.10 4.99
N LEU A 147 -29.49 2.14 4.05
CA LEU A 147 -28.05 2.34 4.31
C LEU A 147 -27.40 3.29 3.29
N TRP A 148 -26.26 3.84 3.68
CA TRP A 148 -25.35 4.54 2.81
C TRP A 148 -24.11 3.67 2.62
N VAL A 149 -23.62 3.60 1.39
CA VAL A 149 -22.40 2.86 1.05
C VAL A 149 -21.38 3.76 0.40
N ARG A 150 -20.12 3.38 0.51
CA ARG A 150 -18.97 3.97 -0.17
C ARG A 150 -18.29 2.89 -1.01
N ASP A 151 -18.08 3.19 -2.28
CA ASP A 151 -17.44 2.31 -3.26
C ASP A 151 -16.11 2.88 -3.79
N SER A 152 -15.82 4.13 -3.44
CA SER A 152 -14.62 4.83 -3.89
C SER A 152 -14.08 5.76 -2.81
N SER A 153 -12.80 6.04 -2.86
CA SER A 153 -12.11 6.99 -1.99
C SER A 153 -11.15 7.84 -2.82
N ALA A 154 -11.05 9.12 -2.47
CA ALA A 154 -10.05 10.02 -3.04
C ALA A 154 -9.41 10.84 -1.93
N GLY A 155 -8.10 11.08 -2.08
CA GLY A 155 -7.35 11.86 -1.10
C GLY A 155 -6.07 12.42 -1.69
N ILE A 156 -5.43 13.34 -0.94
CA ILE A 156 -4.12 13.90 -1.27
C ILE A 156 -3.09 13.28 -0.33
N GLY A 157 -1.97 12.87 -0.91
CA GLY A 157 -0.80 12.41 -0.20
C GLY A 157 0.49 12.92 -0.82
N THR A 158 1.62 12.51 -0.27
CA THR A 158 2.95 12.84 -0.79
C THR A 158 3.63 11.59 -1.30
N LEU A 159 4.17 11.66 -2.52
CA LEU A 159 4.95 10.61 -3.15
C LEU A 159 6.33 10.57 -2.49
N THR A 160 6.66 9.42 -1.90
CA THR A 160 7.94 9.25 -1.19
C THR A 160 9.07 9.04 -2.19
N PHE A 161 8.93 8.03 -3.03
CA PHE A 161 9.91 7.73 -4.08
C PHE A 161 9.29 7.00 -5.27
N VAL A 162 10.00 7.04 -6.37
CA VAL A 162 9.83 6.16 -7.52
C VAL A 162 11.12 5.36 -7.69
N ASP A 163 11.00 4.06 -7.87
CA ASP A 163 12.11 3.21 -8.30
C ASP A 163 12.07 3.09 -9.82
N PRO A 164 12.96 3.77 -10.54
CA PRO A 164 12.94 3.76 -12.00
C PRO A 164 13.41 2.44 -12.61
N VAL A 165 14.09 1.59 -11.83
CA VAL A 165 14.57 0.27 -12.27
C VAL A 165 13.46 -0.75 -12.16
N ALA A 166 12.76 -0.77 -11.03
CA ALA A 166 11.62 -1.67 -10.81
C ALA A 166 10.33 -1.16 -11.45
N GLY A 167 10.25 0.13 -11.81
CA GLY A 167 9.02 0.75 -12.31
C GLY A 167 7.94 0.85 -11.24
N THR A 168 8.32 1.02 -9.96
CA THR A 168 7.39 1.08 -8.83
C THR A 168 7.40 2.44 -8.15
N PHE A 169 6.35 2.73 -7.40
CA PHE A 169 6.29 3.90 -6.52
C PHE A 169 5.85 3.51 -5.11
N ALA A 170 6.18 4.37 -4.14
CA ALA A 170 5.70 4.31 -2.77
C ALA A 170 5.31 5.69 -2.26
N GLY A 171 4.23 5.75 -1.45
CA GLY A 171 3.74 6.99 -0.85
C GLY A 171 2.95 6.75 0.43
N LEU A 172 2.52 7.83 1.08
CA LEU A 172 1.71 7.87 2.31
C LEU A 172 2.40 7.34 3.58
N GLY A 173 2.99 6.13 3.55
CA GLY A 173 3.55 5.48 4.73
C GLY A 173 2.52 4.96 5.74
N HIS A 174 1.24 4.95 5.39
CA HIS A 174 0.11 4.38 6.12
C HIS A 174 -1.02 4.02 5.15
N PRO A 175 -1.99 3.17 5.53
CA PRO A 175 -3.09 2.80 4.65
C PRO A 175 -4.02 3.97 4.39
N ILE A 176 -4.74 3.89 3.28
CA ILE A 176 -5.97 4.66 3.09
C ILE A 176 -7.08 3.89 3.77
N SER A 177 -7.71 4.52 4.76
CA SER A 177 -8.83 3.97 5.51
C SER A 177 -10.06 4.83 5.30
N ASP A 178 -11.23 4.24 5.45
CA ASP A 178 -12.50 4.97 5.41
C ASP A 178 -12.66 5.84 6.66
N VAL A 179 -12.96 7.12 6.46
CA VAL A 179 -13.01 8.11 7.54
C VAL A 179 -14.18 7.92 8.51
N ASP A 180 -15.27 7.26 8.06
CA ASP A 180 -16.49 7.09 8.86
C ASP A 180 -16.42 5.80 9.69
N THR A 181 -15.76 4.77 9.18
CA THR A 181 -15.70 3.44 9.81
C THR A 181 -14.33 3.13 10.42
N GLY A 182 -13.27 3.81 9.95
CA GLY A 182 -11.88 3.51 10.29
C GLY A 182 -11.37 2.19 9.69
N ALA A 183 -12.17 1.53 8.85
CA ALA A 183 -11.77 0.31 8.18
C ALA A 183 -10.80 0.61 7.02
N ASP A 184 -9.80 -0.25 6.82
CA ASP A 184 -8.90 -0.14 5.68
C ASP A 184 -9.68 -0.34 4.39
N PHE A 185 -9.39 0.52 3.41
CA PHE A 185 -10.09 0.50 2.14
C PHE A 185 -9.60 -0.69 1.29
N THR A 186 -10.50 -1.64 1.03
CA THR A 186 -10.19 -2.83 0.23
C THR A 186 -10.06 -2.44 -1.24
N LEU A 187 -8.86 -2.61 -1.80
CA LEU A 187 -8.54 -2.19 -3.15
C LEU A 187 -9.07 -3.17 -4.20
N LEU A 188 -9.96 -2.72 -5.09
CA LEU A 188 -10.26 -3.36 -6.38
C LEU A 188 -9.34 -2.82 -7.46
N SER A 189 -9.28 -1.50 -7.57
CA SER A 189 -8.43 -0.77 -8.51
C SER A 189 -8.14 0.62 -7.97
N GLY A 190 -7.04 1.24 -8.44
CA GLY A 190 -6.72 2.60 -8.06
C GLY A 190 -5.68 3.22 -8.99
N GLU A 191 -5.69 4.52 -9.04
CA GLU A 191 -4.74 5.32 -9.80
C GLU A 191 -4.22 6.47 -8.96
N ILE A 192 -2.99 6.89 -9.25
CA ILE A 192 -2.44 8.14 -8.73
C ILE A 192 -2.32 9.16 -9.86
N VAL A 193 -2.66 10.41 -9.53
CA VAL A 193 -2.67 11.54 -10.46
C VAL A 193 -1.89 12.71 -9.86
N PRO A 194 -1.37 13.64 -10.68
CA PRO A 194 -0.74 14.84 -10.14
C PRO A 194 -1.75 15.72 -9.40
N VAL A 195 -1.27 16.41 -8.36
CA VAL A 195 -2.05 17.43 -7.64
C VAL A 195 -1.30 18.75 -7.67
N THR A 196 -2.03 19.84 -7.84
CA THR A 196 -1.53 21.19 -7.58
C THR A 196 -2.04 21.65 -6.23
N VAL A 197 -1.15 21.85 -5.25
CA VAL A 197 -1.53 22.39 -3.94
C VAL A 197 -1.91 23.86 -4.11
N THR A 198 -3.14 24.19 -3.73
CA THR A 198 -3.72 25.54 -3.85
C THR A 198 -3.82 26.26 -2.50
N GLY A 199 -3.63 25.53 -1.40
CA GLY A 199 -3.65 26.13 -0.07
C GLY A 199 -3.38 25.15 1.06
N VAL A 200 -3.20 25.70 2.26
CA VAL A 200 -2.98 24.95 3.49
C VAL A 200 -3.96 25.44 4.56
N ARG A 201 -4.63 24.51 5.21
CA ARG A 201 -5.29 24.75 6.50
C ARG A 201 -4.31 24.36 7.60
N SER A 202 -3.88 25.33 8.39
CA SER A 202 -2.90 25.09 9.44
C SER A 202 -3.45 24.20 10.55
N ALA A 203 -2.55 23.40 11.13
CA ALA A 203 -2.82 22.61 12.32
C ALA A 203 -2.73 23.48 13.58
N SER A 204 -3.45 23.11 14.62
CA SER A 204 -3.29 23.62 15.99
C SER A 204 -3.49 22.47 16.98
N PRO A 205 -3.02 22.60 18.23
CA PRO A 205 -3.23 21.55 19.23
C PRO A 205 -4.70 21.10 19.31
N GLY A 206 -4.95 19.83 19.09
CA GLY A 206 -6.29 19.24 19.05
C GLY A 206 -7.02 19.33 17.72
N THR A 207 -6.45 20.02 16.71
CA THR A 207 -7.07 20.19 15.39
C THR A 207 -6.07 19.86 14.29
N ALA A 208 -6.38 18.87 13.48
CA ALA A 208 -5.56 18.53 12.32
C ALA A 208 -5.69 19.60 11.23
N GLY A 209 -4.55 19.96 10.63
CA GLY A 209 -4.51 20.76 9.40
C GLY A 209 -4.60 19.88 8.16
N GLU A 210 -4.66 20.50 6.96
CA GLU A 210 -4.72 19.79 5.69
C GLU A 210 -4.08 20.58 4.55
N LEU A 211 -3.49 19.89 3.58
CA LEU A 211 -3.21 20.43 2.26
C LEU A 211 -4.49 20.40 1.42
N ARG A 212 -4.75 21.47 0.68
CA ARG A 212 -5.83 21.56 -0.30
C ARG A 212 -5.24 21.66 -1.69
N GLY A 213 -5.85 20.99 -2.65
CA GLY A 213 -5.32 20.99 -4.00
C GLY A 213 -6.33 20.50 -5.03
N GLU A 214 -5.95 20.69 -6.28
CA GLU A 214 -6.72 20.29 -7.45
C GLU A 214 -6.07 19.08 -8.12
N PHE A 215 -6.86 18.06 -8.38
CA PHE A 215 -6.45 16.85 -9.10
C PHE A 215 -6.38 17.14 -10.59
N LEU A 216 -5.28 16.72 -11.22
CA LEU A 216 -5.14 16.76 -12.66
C LEU A 216 -5.56 15.41 -13.26
N SER A 217 -5.66 15.34 -14.59
CA SER A 217 -6.21 14.19 -15.30
C SER A 217 -5.18 13.12 -15.67
N ASP A 218 -3.89 13.48 -15.70
CA ASP A 218 -2.84 12.56 -16.15
C ASP A 218 -2.63 11.44 -15.12
N ILE A 219 -2.53 10.20 -15.57
CA ILE A 219 -2.24 9.07 -14.68
C ILE A 219 -0.73 8.98 -14.50
N LEU A 220 -0.26 9.03 -13.26
CA LEU A 220 1.13 8.83 -12.88
C LEU A 220 1.46 7.36 -12.63
N GLY A 221 0.52 6.61 -12.10
CA GLY A 221 0.72 5.19 -11.77
C GLY A 221 -0.57 4.50 -11.37
N ILE A 222 -0.49 3.18 -11.35
CA ILE A 222 -1.59 2.28 -10.96
C ILE A 222 -1.29 1.73 -9.58
N VAL A 223 -2.25 1.83 -8.67
CA VAL A 223 -2.15 1.30 -7.30
C VAL A 223 -2.30 -0.20 -7.32
N THR A 224 -1.38 -0.92 -6.70
CA THR A 224 -1.39 -2.39 -6.56
C THR A 224 -1.43 -2.85 -5.11
N GLY A 225 -1.14 -1.96 -4.14
CA GLY A 225 -1.16 -2.26 -2.72
C GLY A 225 -1.55 -1.08 -1.86
N ASN A 226 -2.37 -1.34 -0.83
CA ASN A 226 -2.76 -0.42 0.22
C ASN A 226 -2.73 -1.18 1.54
N ASP A 227 -1.74 -0.93 2.38
CA ASP A 227 -1.56 -1.64 3.65
C ASP A 227 -1.03 -0.74 4.77
N ALA A 228 -0.78 -1.33 5.95
CA ALA A 228 -0.33 -0.63 7.15
C ALA A 228 0.96 0.19 6.96
N THR A 229 1.72 -0.06 5.90
CA THR A 229 3.02 0.58 5.64
C THR A 229 2.96 1.64 4.53
N GLY A 230 1.86 1.72 3.78
CA GLY A 230 1.68 2.74 2.75
C GLY A 230 0.86 2.33 1.55
N LEU A 231 0.98 3.16 0.52
CA LEU A 231 0.39 2.98 -0.80
C LEU A 231 1.49 2.67 -1.80
N TYR A 232 1.29 1.60 -2.59
CA TYR A 232 2.27 1.06 -3.52
C TYR A 232 1.65 0.82 -4.89
N GLY A 233 2.50 0.83 -5.92
CA GLY A 233 2.01 0.52 -7.25
C GLY A 233 3.07 0.64 -8.33
N ARG A 234 2.62 0.48 -9.58
CA ARG A 234 3.45 0.60 -10.77
C ARG A 234 3.44 2.04 -11.27
N TRP A 235 4.62 2.56 -11.50
CA TRP A 235 4.81 3.87 -12.11
C TRP A 235 4.63 3.77 -13.63
N THR A 236 3.77 4.58 -14.21
CA THR A 236 3.45 4.54 -15.65
C THR A 236 3.85 5.82 -16.41
N ALA A 237 4.08 6.91 -15.67
CA ALA A 237 4.52 8.16 -16.28
C ALA A 237 6.02 8.10 -16.66
N PRO A 238 6.49 8.96 -17.59
CA PRO A 238 7.91 9.00 -17.95
C PRO A 238 8.80 9.24 -16.73
N ALA A 239 9.84 8.41 -16.56
CA ALA A 239 10.74 8.45 -15.40
C ALA A 239 11.69 9.67 -15.39
N GLN A 240 11.81 10.40 -16.49
CA GLN A 240 12.85 11.42 -16.71
C GLN A 240 12.67 12.73 -15.93
N SER A 241 11.60 12.88 -15.17
CA SER A 241 11.29 14.11 -14.42
C SER A 241 10.92 13.88 -12.96
N VAL A 242 11.25 12.73 -12.39
CA VAL A 242 10.76 12.35 -11.07
C VAL A 242 11.90 12.34 -10.07
N GLY A 243 11.93 13.35 -9.19
CA GLY A 243 12.73 13.36 -7.97
C GLY A 243 14.25 13.43 -8.17
N THR A 244 14.96 13.33 -7.05
CA THR A 244 16.43 13.28 -6.98
C THR A 244 16.87 11.86 -6.64
N MET A 245 17.81 11.31 -7.39
CA MET A 245 18.35 9.97 -7.12
C MET A 245 19.17 9.96 -5.83
N LEU A 246 18.68 9.25 -4.82
CA LEU A 246 19.40 9.06 -3.55
C LEU A 246 19.40 7.57 -3.18
N PRO A 247 20.46 7.11 -2.49
CA PRO A 247 20.47 5.77 -1.91
C PRO A 247 19.50 5.67 -0.74
N ILE A 248 18.89 4.50 -0.55
CA ILE A 248 18.10 4.19 0.63
C ILE A 248 19.04 3.78 1.78
N ALA A 249 18.82 4.33 2.96
CA ALA A 249 19.54 3.95 4.16
C ALA A 249 19.01 2.62 4.71
N ALA A 250 19.92 1.75 5.14
CA ALA A 250 19.51 0.63 5.98
C ALA A 250 19.02 1.13 7.35
N PRO A 251 18.09 0.43 8.02
CA PRO A 251 17.56 0.88 9.33
C PRO A 251 18.64 1.18 10.38
N GLY A 252 19.75 0.44 10.36
CA GLY A 252 20.89 0.65 11.28
C GLY A 252 21.74 1.88 10.97
N GLU A 253 21.56 2.53 9.83
CA GLU A 253 22.25 3.79 9.47
C GLU A 253 21.46 5.02 9.88
N VAL A 254 20.17 4.86 10.21
CA VAL A 254 19.30 5.96 10.64
C VAL A 254 19.59 6.30 12.10
N HIS A 255 19.79 7.57 12.40
CA HIS A 255 20.13 8.00 13.76
C HIS A 255 19.33 9.24 14.20
N THR A 256 19.32 9.49 15.50
CA THR A 256 18.75 10.72 16.06
C THR A 256 19.60 11.93 15.64
N GLY A 257 18.95 13.04 15.32
CA GLY A 257 19.62 14.26 14.86
C GLY A 257 18.81 14.97 13.79
N ASP A 258 19.48 15.92 13.16
CA ASP A 258 18.85 16.75 12.14
C ASP A 258 18.71 15.97 10.82
N ALA A 259 17.65 16.23 10.10
CA ALA A 259 17.30 15.63 8.81
C ALA A 259 16.51 16.67 7.99
N GLU A 260 16.31 16.38 6.72
CA GLU A 260 15.45 17.16 5.84
C GLU A 260 14.11 16.44 5.64
N LEU A 261 13.05 17.22 5.60
CA LEU A 261 11.70 16.81 5.17
C LEU A 261 11.43 17.45 3.82
N TRP A 262 11.16 16.64 2.81
CA TRP A 262 10.81 17.14 1.48
C TRP A 262 9.29 17.12 1.30
N THR A 263 8.68 18.26 1.12
CA THR A 263 7.22 18.37 0.97
C THR A 263 6.82 19.58 0.15
N THR A 264 5.61 19.57 -0.39
CA THR A 264 5.07 20.63 -1.22
C THR A 264 3.93 21.33 -0.49
N LEU A 265 4.07 22.63 -0.23
CA LEU A 265 3.04 23.46 0.42
C LEU A 265 2.28 24.36 -0.56
N SER A 266 2.78 24.52 -1.79
CA SER A 266 2.14 25.31 -2.84
C SER A 266 2.62 24.82 -4.21
N GLY A 267 1.71 24.78 -5.18
CA GLY A 267 2.02 24.30 -6.51
C GLY A 267 2.32 22.79 -6.54
N ARG A 268 3.40 22.38 -7.23
CA ARG A 268 3.73 20.98 -7.49
C ARG A 268 5.18 20.61 -7.17
N THR A 269 5.98 21.57 -6.71
CA THR A 269 7.42 21.39 -6.49
C THR A 269 7.71 21.25 -5.01
N ALA A 270 8.38 20.16 -4.64
CA ALA A 270 8.82 19.92 -3.28
C ALA A 270 9.86 20.94 -2.85
N GLN A 271 9.78 21.36 -1.60
CA GLN A 271 10.78 22.16 -0.90
C GLN A 271 11.34 21.36 0.28
N HIS A 272 12.52 21.70 0.72
CA HIS A 272 13.22 21.03 1.80
C HIS A 272 13.12 21.86 3.07
N TYR A 273 12.72 21.21 4.15
CA TYR A 273 12.52 21.82 5.46
C TYR A 273 13.32 21.06 6.51
N THR A 274 13.79 21.73 7.54
CA THR A 274 14.53 21.11 8.62
C THR A 274 13.60 20.39 9.59
N VAL A 275 13.96 19.16 9.93
CA VAL A 275 13.30 18.34 10.95
C VAL A 275 14.34 17.70 11.84
N ARG A 276 13.93 17.24 13.02
CA ARG A 276 14.77 16.44 13.90
C ARG A 276 14.15 15.07 14.13
N ILE A 277 14.94 14.04 13.92
CA ILE A 277 14.61 12.69 14.36
C ILE A 277 14.91 12.62 15.85
N GLU A 278 13.88 12.56 16.68
CA GLU A 278 14.02 12.52 18.15
C GLU A 278 14.25 11.10 18.65
N ARG A 279 13.70 10.10 17.95
CA ARG A 279 13.84 8.69 18.30
C ARG A 279 13.84 7.84 17.03
N VAL A 280 14.72 6.86 17.03
CA VAL A 280 14.75 5.73 16.10
C VAL A 280 14.35 4.50 16.90
N GLY A 281 13.25 3.85 16.52
CA GLY A 281 12.76 2.65 17.18
C GLY A 281 13.07 1.42 16.34
N SER A 282 13.28 0.29 16.99
CA SER A 282 13.24 -1.01 16.34
C SER A 282 11.77 -1.41 16.22
N GLY A 283 11.13 -1.12 15.07
CA GLY A 283 9.77 -1.55 14.72
C GLY A 283 8.88 -1.80 15.94
N GLY A 284 8.23 -0.76 16.43
CA GLY A 284 7.30 -0.89 17.57
C GLY A 284 6.11 -1.77 17.22
N GLN A 285 5.14 -1.89 18.11
CA GLN A 285 3.91 -2.66 17.90
C GLN A 285 3.07 -2.20 16.69
N GLU A 286 3.41 -1.05 16.07
CA GLU A 286 2.77 -0.49 14.90
C GLU A 286 3.75 -0.35 13.74
N ALA A 287 3.40 -0.93 12.60
CA ALA A 287 4.26 -1.13 11.42
C ALA A 287 4.76 0.17 10.75
N ASN A 288 4.30 1.35 11.17
CA ASN A 288 4.58 2.65 10.53
C ASN A 288 4.97 3.76 11.52
N ARG A 289 5.55 3.38 12.68
CA ARG A 289 6.03 4.30 13.73
C ARG A 289 7.48 4.02 14.12
N ASP A 290 8.32 3.76 13.14
CA ASP A 290 9.75 3.50 13.35
C ASP A 290 10.50 4.73 13.86
N LEU A 291 10.06 5.92 13.45
CA LEU A 291 10.70 7.20 13.77
C LEU A 291 9.74 8.10 14.56
N THR A 292 10.28 8.85 15.52
CA THR A 292 9.59 10.00 16.11
C THR A 292 10.27 11.28 15.62
N LEU A 293 9.47 12.20 15.10
CA LEU A 293 9.92 13.38 14.39
C LEU A 293 9.46 14.66 15.10
N ARG A 294 10.27 15.72 14.99
CA ARG A 294 9.89 17.10 15.33
C ARG A 294 10.22 18.00 14.17
N ILE A 295 9.24 18.78 13.71
CA ILE A 295 9.47 19.89 12.79
C ILE A 295 10.24 20.98 13.54
N THR A 296 11.36 21.40 12.97
CA THR A 296 12.22 22.47 13.51
C THR A 296 12.28 23.70 12.61
N ASP A 297 11.84 23.55 11.35
CA ASP A 297 11.83 24.61 10.35
C ASP A 297 10.82 25.70 10.70
N PRO A 298 11.25 26.96 10.87
CA PRO A 298 10.34 28.06 11.23
C PRO A 298 9.35 28.42 10.12
N ALA A 299 9.75 28.30 8.84
CA ALA A 299 8.88 28.63 7.71
C ALA A 299 7.76 27.58 7.57
N LEU A 300 8.09 26.29 7.71
CA LEU A 300 7.10 25.22 7.74
C LEU A 300 6.12 25.41 8.91
N LEU A 301 6.63 25.63 10.12
CA LEU A 301 5.79 25.83 11.32
C LEU A 301 4.87 27.05 11.19
N SER A 302 5.37 28.17 10.63
CA SER A 302 4.55 29.37 10.45
C SER A 302 3.43 29.16 9.43
N THR A 303 3.66 28.34 8.41
CA THR A 303 2.68 28.09 7.34
C THR A 303 1.65 27.03 7.73
N THR A 304 2.11 25.93 8.33
CA THR A 304 1.27 24.74 8.56
C THR A 304 0.92 24.51 10.03
N GLY A 305 1.61 25.15 10.97
CA GLY A 305 1.48 24.86 12.42
C GLY A 305 2.09 23.52 12.83
N GLY A 306 2.63 22.74 11.88
CA GLY A 306 3.20 21.40 12.08
C GLY A 306 2.93 20.47 10.91
N ILE A 307 2.88 19.17 11.17
CA ILE A 307 2.52 18.16 10.18
C ILE A 307 1.00 18.22 9.94
N VAL A 308 0.60 18.30 8.66
CA VAL A 308 -0.81 18.38 8.25
C VAL A 308 -1.18 17.20 7.34
N GLN A 309 -2.46 16.90 7.21
CA GLN A 309 -2.96 15.90 6.28
C GLN A 309 -2.53 16.24 4.84
N GLY A 310 -2.11 15.24 4.09
CA GLY A 310 -1.49 15.39 2.77
C GLY A 310 0.05 15.38 2.82
N MET A 311 0.68 15.65 3.96
CA MET A 311 2.13 15.49 4.14
C MET A 311 2.55 14.03 4.41
N SER A 312 1.62 13.13 4.65
CA SER A 312 1.91 11.68 4.76
C SER A 312 2.61 11.18 3.49
N GLY A 313 3.73 10.48 3.66
CA GLY A 313 4.63 10.08 2.57
C GLY A 313 5.75 11.08 2.27
N SER A 314 5.77 12.27 2.89
CA SER A 314 6.88 13.23 2.70
C SER A 314 8.21 12.59 3.06
N PRO A 315 9.18 12.52 2.11
CA PRO A 315 10.48 11.89 2.35
C PRO A 315 11.27 12.55 3.47
N LEU A 316 11.99 11.73 4.22
CA LEU A 316 12.99 12.12 5.20
C LEU A 316 14.37 11.77 4.67
N VAL A 317 15.23 12.77 4.57
CA VAL A 317 16.59 12.63 4.07
C VAL A 317 17.58 12.97 5.17
N GLN A 318 18.53 12.09 5.43
CA GLN A 318 19.61 12.28 6.41
C GLN A 318 20.93 11.81 5.79
N ASP A 319 21.98 12.60 5.90
CA ASP A 319 23.31 12.27 5.36
C ASP A 319 23.32 11.91 3.87
N GLY A 320 22.44 12.55 3.08
CA GLY A 320 22.32 12.32 1.64
C GLY A 320 21.63 11.00 1.26
N LYS A 321 20.96 10.34 2.20
CA LYS A 321 20.21 9.09 1.99
C LYS A 321 18.72 9.28 2.33
N LEU A 322 17.85 8.59 1.60
CA LEU A 322 16.46 8.45 1.99
C LEU A 322 16.36 7.51 3.20
N VAL A 323 15.98 8.05 4.35
CA VAL A 323 15.90 7.28 5.62
C VAL A 323 14.47 6.85 5.94
N GLY A 324 13.46 7.55 5.45
CA GLY A 324 12.06 7.22 5.74
C GLY A 324 11.08 8.20 5.12
N ALA A 325 9.85 8.11 5.60
CA ALA A 325 8.76 9.03 5.25
C ALA A 325 7.90 9.35 6.47
N VAL A 326 7.29 10.55 6.46
CA VAL A 326 6.29 10.93 7.47
C VAL A 326 5.05 10.07 7.33
N THR A 327 4.49 9.61 8.44
CA THR A 327 3.26 8.80 8.47
C THR A 327 2.11 9.53 9.16
N HIS A 328 2.25 9.81 10.45
CA HIS A 328 1.18 10.36 11.27
C HIS A 328 1.62 11.59 12.04
N VAL A 329 0.66 12.50 12.27
CA VAL A 329 0.82 13.65 13.17
C VAL A 329 0.37 13.30 14.59
N LEU A 330 1.05 13.87 15.59
CA LEU A 330 0.57 13.90 16.97
C LEU A 330 -0.39 15.10 17.11
N VAL A 331 -1.70 14.86 16.98
CA VAL A 331 -2.72 15.93 16.92
C VAL A 331 -2.64 16.88 18.12
N GLY A 332 -2.27 16.39 19.31
CA GLY A 332 -2.07 17.23 20.50
C GLY A 332 -0.80 18.11 20.43
N THR A 333 0.14 17.80 19.55
CA THR A 333 1.38 18.54 19.36
C THR A 333 1.77 18.44 17.87
N PRO A 334 1.15 19.22 16.97
CA PRO A 334 1.29 19.05 15.53
C PRO A 334 2.73 19.19 14.98
N ALA A 335 3.61 19.87 15.74
CA ALA A 335 5.03 19.93 15.42
C ALA A 335 5.74 18.56 15.54
N LYS A 336 5.08 17.53 16.09
CA LYS A 336 5.60 16.17 16.23
C LYS A 336 4.78 15.17 15.46
N GLY A 337 5.43 14.09 15.04
CA GLY A 337 4.80 12.98 14.34
C GLY A 337 5.64 11.73 14.32
N TYR A 338 5.19 10.79 13.53
CA TYR A 338 5.85 9.52 13.30
C TYR A 338 6.31 9.40 11.85
N GLY A 339 7.23 8.48 11.62
CA GLY A 339 7.68 8.07 10.30
C GLY A 339 8.00 6.59 10.25
N ILE A 340 8.03 6.08 9.02
CA ILE A 340 8.38 4.71 8.65
C ILE A 340 9.76 4.69 7.99
N PHE A 341 10.52 3.60 8.11
CA PHE A 341 11.77 3.43 7.37
C PHE A 341 11.53 3.29 5.87
N ALA A 342 12.38 3.93 5.08
CA ALA A 342 12.35 3.81 3.61
C ALA A 342 12.64 2.38 3.14
N ASP A 343 13.50 1.64 3.85
CA ASP A 343 13.79 0.22 3.60
C ASP A 343 12.55 -0.67 3.72
N THR A 344 11.67 -0.40 4.70
CA THR A 344 10.38 -1.07 4.83
C THR A 344 9.50 -0.78 3.63
N MET A 345 9.38 0.49 3.22
CA MET A 345 8.58 0.87 2.06
C MET A 345 9.10 0.27 0.77
N LEU A 346 10.43 0.17 0.59
CA LEU A 346 11.04 -0.46 -0.59
C LEU A 346 10.67 -1.94 -0.69
N LYS A 347 10.82 -2.70 0.41
CA LYS A 347 10.47 -4.13 0.46
C LYS A 347 9.00 -4.38 0.13
N MET A 348 8.11 -3.51 0.61
CA MET A 348 6.69 -3.61 0.32
C MET A 348 6.38 -3.24 -1.14
N ALA A 349 7.02 -2.21 -1.70
CA ALA A 349 6.89 -1.87 -3.12
C ALA A 349 7.32 -3.02 -4.04
N GLU A 350 8.36 -3.78 -3.66
CA GLU A 350 8.79 -4.99 -4.37
C GLU A 350 7.76 -6.13 -4.26
N THR A 351 7.15 -6.29 -3.09
CA THR A 351 6.12 -7.31 -2.84
C THR A 351 4.88 -7.09 -3.70
N TYR A 352 4.43 -5.85 -3.83
CA TYR A 352 3.24 -5.48 -4.63
C TYR A 352 3.51 -5.34 -6.13
N ASN A 353 4.75 -5.54 -6.59
CA ASN A 353 5.12 -5.51 -8.00
C ASN A 353 5.19 -6.90 -8.64
N GLN A 354 4.95 -7.97 -7.88
CA GLN A 354 5.00 -9.37 -8.37
C GLN A 354 3.78 -9.76 -9.18
#